data_ffb7224c929ba0898758a20b9e4161bd
#
_entry.id   ffb7224c929ba0898758a20b9e4161bd
#
_cell.length_a   1.000
_cell.length_b   1.000
_cell.length_c   1.000
_cell.angle_alpha   90.00
_cell.angle_beta   90.00
_cell.angle_gamma   90.00
#
_symmetry.space_group_name_H-M   'P 1'
#
loop_
_entity.id
_entity.type
_entity.pdbx_description
1 polymer ?
#
loop_
_entity_poly.entity_id
_entity_poly.type
_entity_poly.pdbx_seq_one_letter_code
_entity_poly.pdbx_strand_id
1 'polypeptide(L)'
;MKKYLLILALALFALSANAKRTQATLSTDPNLHVGKLPNGLTYYILHNNTPPNRANFYLAQCVGSLQESDNQRGLAHFLEHLCFNGTRHFPSNTLVAYLETLGLKFGQNINAYTGMERTVYHLNNVPTARSSALDSCLLALRDWVCDISLSPEEINKERGVINEEWRQRNSATARMLQRNLPRLYPNSLYARRAPIGLMEVIDTVGPSTLRQYYHRWYHPQNQAIIVVGDVDVARTAKRIEVLFAPIRPTKAARRPAIVPVADNAKPIVVVDSDAEQRTTLVQVFCNLQSQCFYMLKAMQLENILIRYHSKSDTITPQ
;
A
#
# COMPACT_ATOMS: atom_id res chain seq x y z
N MET A 1 -40.29 3.29 -42.37
CA MET A 1 -39.56 4.18 -41.45
C MET A 1 -38.92 3.44 -40.28
N LYS A 2 -39.64 2.66 -39.46
CA LYS A 2 -39.05 1.97 -38.27
C LYS A 2 -37.90 1.00 -38.58
N LYS A 3 -37.90 0.28 -39.73
CA LYS A 3 -36.82 -0.64 -40.13
C LYS A 3 -35.50 0.09 -40.45
N TYR A 4 -35.58 1.26 -41.06
CA TYR A 4 -34.39 2.05 -41.40
C TYR A 4 -33.76 2.72 -40.15
N LEU A 5 -34.59 3.08 -39.16
CA LEU A 5 -34.11 3.61 -37.88
C LEU A 5 -33.29 2.55 -37.08
N LEU A 6 -33.76 1.28 -37.12
CA LEU A 6 -33.08 0.18 -36.46
C LEU A 6 -31.73 -0.14 -37.13
N ILE A 7 -31.68 -0.09 -38.47
CA ILE A 7 -30.43 -0.32 -39.22
C ILE A 7 -29.42 0.81 -38.97
N LEU A 8 -29.89 2.05 -38.88
CA LEU A 8 -29.06 3.21 -38.57
C LEU A 8 -28.50 3.14 -37.14
N ALA A 9 -29.33 2.71 -36.18
CA ALA A 9 -28.90 2.51 -34.81
C ALA A 9 -27.87 1.37 -34.66
N LEU A 10 -28.05 0.25 -35.37
CA LEU A 10 -27.10 -0.84 -35.44
C LEU A 10 -25.77 -0.45 -36.11
N ALA A 11 -25.83 0.36 -37.19
CA ALA A 11 -24.62 0.87 -37.84
C ALA A 11 -23.86 1.87 -36.98
N LEU A 12 -24.53 2.74 -36.23
CA LEU A 12 -23.90 3.64 -35.24
C LEU A 12 -23.28 2.87 -34.07
N PHE A 13 -23.91 1.76 -33.64
CA PHE A 13 -23.36 0.89 -32.60
C PHE A 13 -22.11 0.11 -33.09
N ALA A 14 -22.11 -0.34 -34.35
CA ALA A 14 -20.97 -1.02 -34.97
C ALA A 14 -19.78 -0.06 -35.21
N LEU A 15 -20.04 1.21 -35.52
CA LEU A 15 -19.00 2.24 -35.63
C LEU A 15 -18.36 2.60 -34.29
N SER A 16 -19.13 2.60 -33.19
CA SER A 16 -18.61 2.84 -31.87
C SER A 16 -17.79 1.64 -31.31
N ALA A 17 -18.10 0.41 -31.75
CA ALA A 17 -17.37 -0.80 -31.33
C ALA A 17 -15.96 -0.91 -31.98
N ASN A 18 -15.73 -0.22 -33.12
CA ASN A 18 -14.44 -0.20 -33.83
C ASN A 18 -13.55 1.01 -33.50
N ALA A 19 -13.94 1.88 -32.57
CA ALA A 19 -13.03 2.87 -32.03
C ALA A 19 -11.90 2.13 -31.29
N LYS A 20 -10.75 1.93 -31.96
CA LYS A 20 -9.52 1.53 -31.30
C LYS A 20 -9.35 2.47 -30.12
N ARG A 21 -9.54 1.97 -28.90
CA ARG A 21 -9.14 2.67 -27.69
C ARG A 21 -7.63 2.86 -27.80
N THR A 22 -7.21 3.97 -28.38
CA THR A 22 -5.86 4.47 -28.18
C THR A 22 -5.74 4.69 -26.67
N GLN A 23 -5.04 3.78 -26.00
CA GLN A 23 -4.64 4.03 -24.63
C GLN A 23 -3.77 5.28 -24.67
N ALA A 24 -4.37 6.42 -24.32
CA ALA A 24 -3.59 7.62 -24.07
C ALA A 24 -2.65 7.29 -22.90
N THR A 25 -1.40 6.99 -23.21
CA THR A 25 -0.34 6.92 -22.21
C THR A 25 -0.20 8.33 -21.67
N LEU A 26 -0.47 8.48 -20.37
CA LEU A 26 -0.15 9.73 -19.67
C LEU A 26 1.35 9.97 -19.83
N SER A 27 1.74 11.15 -20.33
CA SER A 27 3.14 11.54 -20.36
C SER A 27 3.68 11.60 -18.95
N THR A 28 4.86 11.05 -18.73
CA THR A 28 5.59 11.24 -17.46
C THR A 28 5.91 12.72 -17.30
N ASP A 29 5.79 13.24 -16.07
CA ASP A 29 6.25 14.61 -15.78
C ASP A 29 7.71 14.75 -16.19
N PRO A 30 8.07 15.72 -17.04
CA PRO A 30 9.44 15.91 -17.51
C PRO A 30 10.43 16.26 -16.38
N ASN A 31 9.93 16.79 -15.25
CA ASN A 31 10.73 17.12 -14.08
C ASN A 31 10.95 15.92 -13.15
N LEU A 32 10.27 14.80 -13.38
CA LEU A 32 10.43 13.60 -12.58
C LEU A 32 11.76 12.90 -12.91
N HIS A 33 12.70 12.92 -11.98
CA HIS A 33 13.93 12.16 -12.07
C HIS A 33 13.70 10.71 -11.62
N VAL A 34 13.90 9.77 -12.54
CA VAL A 34 13.75 8.33 -12.27
C VAL A 34 15.10 7.66 -12.42
N GLY A 35 15.54 6.92 -11.40
CA GLY A 35 16.76 6.15 -11.44
C GLY A 35 16.56 4.72 -10.96
N LYS A 36 17.47 3.84 -11.37
CA LYS A 36 17.48 2.44 -10.94
C LYS A 36 18.90 2.04 -10.56
N LEU A 37 19.05 1.50 -9.36
CA LEU A 37 20.33 1.02 -8.85
C LEU A 37 20.67 -0.39 -9.39
N PRO A 38 21.95 -0.77 -9.41
CA PRO A 38 22.39 -2.10 -9.90
C PRO A 38 21.76 -3.26 -9.12
N ASN A 39 21.37 -3.05 -7.84
CA ASN A 39 20.70 -4.05 -7.03
C ASN A 39 19.18 -4.15 -7.29
N GLY A 40 18.66 -3.35 -8.23
CA GLY A 40 17.26 -3.37 -8.68
C GLY A 40 16.33 -2.39 -7.97
N LEU A 41 16.78 -1.65 -6.96
CA LEU A 41 16.00 -0.59 -6.32
C LEU A 41 15.74 0.52 -7.33
N THR A 42 14.49 0.96 -7.41
CA THR A 42 14.09 2.11 -8.22
C THR A 42 13.90 3.33 -7.30
N TYR A 43 14.23 4.53 -7.79
CA TYR A 43 13.93 5.74 -7.05
C TYR A 43 13.34 6.81 -7.95
N TYR A 44 12.53 7.66 -7.34
CA TYR A 44 11.82 8.76 -7.97
C TYR A 44 12.10 10.02 -7.16
N ILE A 45 12.55 11.09 -7.82
CA ILE A 45 12.81 12.38 -7.17
C ILE A 45 12.10 13.46 -7.98
N LEU A 46 11.24 14.24 -7.32
CA LEU A 46 10.56 15.37 -7.91
C LEU A 46 10.83 16.61 -7.07
N HIS A 47 11.54 17.60 -7.66
CA HIS A 47 11.71 18.90 -7.03
C HIS A 47 10.38 19.66 -7.04
N ASN A 48 9.96 20.12 -5.87
CA ASN A 48 8.78 20.96 -5.69
C ASN A 48 9.02 21.89 -4.49
N ASN A 49 9.09 23.19 -4.73
CA ASN A 49 9.34 24.19 -3.71
C ASN A 49 8.07 24.70 -3.00
N THR A 50 6.95 23.98 -3.12
CA THR A 50 5.68 24.36 -2.49
C THR A 50 5.20 23.24 -1.59
N PRO A 51 5.26 23.42 -0.25
CA PRO A 51 5.83 24.56 0.50
C PRO A 51 7.36 24.55 0.47
N PRO A 52 8.02 25.74 0.59
CA PRO A 52 9.46 25.83 0.59
C PRO A 52 10.08 25.16 1.83
N ASN A 53 11.32 24.69 1.67
CA ASN A 53 12.09 24.02 2.73
C ASN A 53 11.39 22.79 3.34
N ARG A 54 10.58 22.07 2.55
CA ARG A 54 9.89 20.86 2.98
C ARG A 54 9.98 19.76 1.93
N ALA A 55 10.08 18.51 2.39
CA ALA A 55 10.01 17.35 1.51
C ALA A 55 9.30 16.17 2.18
N ASN A 56 8.80 15.28 1.33
CA ASN A 56 8.19 14.02 1.71
C ASN A 56 9.08 12.88 1.22
N PHE A 57 9.26 11.87 2.06
CA PHE A 57 10.06 10.69 1.80
C PHE A 57 9.20 9.45 1.93
N TYR A 58 9.27 8.55 0.95
CA TYR A 58 8.51 7.30 0.97
C TYR A 58 9.43 6.13 0.66
N LEU A 59 9.21 5.03 1.38
CA LEU A 59 9.64 3.69 0.98
C LEU A 59 8.39 2.93 0.56
N ALA A 60 8.24 2.65 -0.72
CA ALA A 60 7.18 1.81 -1.25
C ALA A 60 7.69 0.38 -1.40
N GLN A 61 7.10 -0.54 -0.68
CA GLN A 61 7.37 -1.96 -0.70
C GLN A 61 6.26 -2.67 -1.50
N CYS A 62 6.59 -3.31 -2.63
CA CYS A 62 5.63 -4.08 -3.44
C CYS A 62 5.34 -5.45 -2.82
N VAL A 63 5.14 -5.50 -1.51
CA VAL A 63 4.81 -6.68 -0.72
C VAL A 63 3.80 -6.27 0.34
N GLY A 64 2.77 -7.07 0.50
CA GLY A 64 1.75 -6.90 1.51
C GLY A 64 1.28 -8.28 2.02
N SER A 65 0.04 -8.36 2.47
CA SER A 65 -0.50 -9.59 3.05
C SER A 65 -0.71 -10.73 2.04
N LEU A 66 -0.76 -10.46 0.73
CA LEU A 66 -0.84 -11.53 -0.30
C LEU A 66 0.38 -12.44 -0.34
N GLN A 67 1.53 -11.99 0.14
CA GLN A 67 2.77 -12.76 0.17
C GLN A 67 2.90 -13.65 1.41
N GLU A 68 1.93 -13.61 2.30
CA GLU A 68 1.88 -14.44 3.50
C GLU A 68 1.41 -15.87 3.17
N SER A 69 1.98 -16.86 3.83
CA SER A 69 1.38 -18.19 3.94
C SER A 69 0.29 -18.22 5.01
N ASP A 70 -0.45 -19.33 5.12
CA ASP A 70 -1.57 -19.39 6.07
C ASP A 70 -1.11 -19.23 7.54
N ASN A 71 0.07 -19.70 7.88
CA ASN A 71 0.69 -19.54 9.21
C ASN A 71 1.47 -18.23 9.37
N GLN A 72 1.38 -17.31 8.41
CA GLN A 72 2.04 -16.00 8.42
C GLN A 72 1.05 -14.84 8.31
N ARG A 73 -0.24 -15.12 8.42
CA ARG A 73 -1.29 -14.10 8.23
C ARG A 73 -1.19 -13.00 9.28
N GLY A 74 -0.87 -11.79 8.80
CA GLY A 74 -0.65 -10.60 9.60
C GLY A 74 0.82 -10.15 9.73
N LEU A 75 1.79 -10.94 9.20
CA LEU A 75 3.20 -10.60 9.34
C LEU A 75 3.62 -9.36 8.56
N ALA A 76 3.01 -9.08 7.43
CA ALA A 76 3.27 -7.86 6.67
C ALA A 76 2.96 -6.62 7.52
N HIS A 77 1.82 -6.61 8.18
CA HIS A 77 1.38 -5.54 9.08
C HIS A 77 2.22 -5.51 10.36
N PHE A 78 2.53 -6.66 10.93
CA PHE A 78 3.40 -6.74 12.10
C PHE A 78 4.79 -6.15 11.83
N LEU A 79 5.40 -6.46 10.67
CA LEU A 79 6.67 -5.86 10.28
C LEU A 79 6.58 -4.35 10.06
N GLU A 80 5.46 -3.86 9.57
CA GLU A 80 5.21 -2.42 9.45
C GLU A 80 5.40 -1.73 10.80
N HIS A 81 4.75 -2.22 11.86
CA HIS A 81 4.89 -1.70 13.22
C HIS A 81 6.35 -1.80 13.71
N LEU A 82 6.98 -2.96 13.54
CA LEU A 82 8.33 -3.22 14.02
C LEU A 82 9.41 -2.36 13.35
N CYS A 83 9.15 -1.79 12.18
CA CYS A 83 10.04 -0.81 11.54
C CYS A 83 10.23 0.46 12.38
N PHE A 84 9.27 0.81 13.23
CA PHE A 84 9.36 1.97 14.13
C PHE A 84 9.96 1.61 15.51
N ASN A 85 10.06 0.32 15.84
CA ASN A 85 10.48 -0.18 17.16
C ASN A 85 11.98 -0.53 17.24
N GLY A 86 12.75 -0.07 16.27
CA GLY A 86 14.21 -0.18 16.30
C GLY A 86 14.82 -0.71 15.02
N THR A 87 15.91 -0.05 14.65
CA THR A 87 16.77 -0.42 13.53
C THR A 87 18.23 -0.36 13.95
N ARG A 88 19.13 -0.70 13.03
CA ARG A 88 20.57 -0.68 13.30
C ARG A 88 21.08 0.70 13.75
N HIS A 89 20.67 1.77 13.08
CA HIS A 89 21.16 3.12 13.39
C HIS A 89 20.21 3.89 14.32
N PHE A 90 19.01 3.40 14.52
CA PHE A 90 18.00 4.00 15.39
C PHE A 90 17.42 2.92 16.33
N PRO A 91 18.13 2.58 17.43
CA PRO A 91 17.65 1.56 18.37
C PRO A 91 16.36 2.00 19.09
N SER A 92 15.48 1.04 19.34
CA SER A 92 14.18 1.26 20.00
C SER A 92 13.36 2.36 19.32
N ASN A 93 12.86 3.35 20.03
CA ASN A 93 12.07 4.46 19.52
C ASN A 93 12.91 5.70 19.14
N THR A 94 14.23 5.59 19.05
CA THR A 94 15.11 6.77 18.83
C THR A 94 14.89 7.44 17.49
N LEU A 95 14.42 6.73 16.46
CA LEU A 95 14.02 7.31 15.19
C LEU A 95 12.84 8.28 15.36
N VAL A 96 11.79 7.82 16.01
CA VAL A 96 10.58 8.65 16.25
C VAL A 96 10.95 9.86 17.09
N ALA A 97 11.67 9.65 18.20
CA ALA A 97 12.14 10.73 19.07
C ALA A 97 13.00 11.77 18.31
N TYR A 98 13.92 11.32 17.44
CA TYR A 98 14.70 12.22 16.60
C TYR A 98 13.82 13.03 15.64
N LEU A 99 12.89 12.38 14.94
CA LEU A 99 12.01 13.05 13.99
C LEU A 99 11.07 14.05 14.68
N GLU A 100 10.65 13.76 15.92
CA GLU A 100 9.88 14.69 16.73
C GLU A 100 10.67 15.96 17.09
N THR A 101 12.02 15.86 17.26
CA THR A 101 12.86 17.06 17.42
C THR A 101 12.90 17.96 16.18
N LEU A 102 12.53 17.42 15.01
CA LEU A 102 12.37 18.17 13.77
C LEU A 102 10.95 18.76 13.60
N GLY A 103 10.07 18.58 14.60
CA GLY A 103 8.69 19.03 14.58
C GLY A 103 7.72 18.10 13.86
N LEU A 104 8.15 16.87 13.55
CA LEU A 104 7.27 15.83 12.97
C LEU A 104 6.51 15.12 14.10
N LYS A 105 5.28 14.67 13.79
CA LYS A 105 4.44 13.95 14.76
C LYS A 105 4.17 12.54 14.26
N PHE A 106 4.30 11.55 15.15
CA PHE A 106 3.89 10.17 14.86
C PHE A 106 2.38 10.12 14.57
N GLY A 107 1.97 9.28 13.62
CA GLY A 107 0.59 9.18 13.16
C GLY A 107 0.16 10.26 12.16
N GLN A 108 0.82 11.43 12.15
CA GLN A 108 0.51 12.53 11.24
C GLN A 108 1.57 12.68 10.12
N ASN A 109 2.83 12.84 10.49
CA ASN A 109 3.95 13.04 9.57
C ASN A 109 4.78 11.77 9.39
N ILE A 110 4.89 10.98 10.44
CA ILE A 110 5.61 9.70 10.50
C ILE A 110 4.53 8.64 10.54
N ASN A 111 4.38 7.86 9.48
CA ASN A 111 3.33 6.86 9.41
C ASN A 111 3.67 5.77 8.39
N ALA A 112 2.89 4.70 8.36
CA ALA A 112 2.93 3.66 7.35
C ALA A 112 1.53 3.09 7.14
N TYR A 113 1.38 2.26 6.12
CA TYR A 113 0.20 1.43 5.95
C TYR A 113 0.53 0.14 5.21
N THR A 114 -0.13 -0.93 5.58
CA THR A 114 -0.07 -2.23 4.92
C THR A 114 -1.38 -2.52 4.20
N GLY A 115 -1.28 -2.77 2.91
CA GLY A 115 -2.36 -3.30 2.08
C GLY A 115 -2.14 -4.77 1.73
N MET A 116 -2.99 -5.30 0.86
CA MET A 116 -2.83 -6.68 0.38
C MET A 116 -1.61 -6.83 -0.51
N GLU A 117 -1.30 -5.86 -1.36
CA GLU A 117 -0.23 -5.92 -2.38
C GLU A 117 1.03 -5.15 -1.99
N ARG A 118 0.95 -4.23 -1.05
CA ARG A 118 2.02 -3.27 -0.75
C ARG A 118 2.02 -2.83 0.71
N THR A 119 3.21 -2.43 1.16
CA THR A 119 3.40 -1.69 2.40
C THR A 119 4.13 -0.39 2.07
N VAL A 120 3.69 0.73 2.60
CA VAL A 120 4.30 2.04 2.33
C VAL A 120 4.60 2.73 3.65
N TYR A 121 5.84 3.15 3.80
CA TYR A 121 6.33 3.96 4.91
C TYR A 121 6.53 5.39 4.42
N HIS A 122 6.18 6.38 5.22
CA HIS A 122 6.34 7.76 4.82
C HIS A 122 6.76 8.68 5.97
N LEU A 123 7.59 9.64 5.61
CA LEU A 123 8.02 10.77 6.43
C LEU A 123 7.63 12.04 5.70
N ASN A 124 6.53 12.66 6.12
CA ASN A 124 5.95 13.79 5.43
C ASN A 124 6.32 15.12 6.09
N ASN A 125 6.41 16.17 5.28
CA ASN A 125 6.65 17.54 5.73
C ASN A 125 7.98 17.71 6.48
N VAL A 126 9.01 16.96 6.10
CA VAL A 126 10.36 17.01 6.70
C VAL A 126 11.00 18.35 6.38
N PRO A 127 11.58 19.07 7.37
CA PRO A 127 12.32 20.32 7.10
C PRO A 127 13.63 20.06 6.36
N THR A 128 13.79 20.62 5.17
CA THR A 128 14.97 20.43 4.30
C THR A 128 16.04 21.49 4.44
N ALA A 129 15.76 22.58 5.17
CA ALA A 129 16.76 23.62 5.46
C ALA A 129 18.01 23.09 6.17
N ARG A 130 17.89 21.99 6.93
CA ARG A 130 19.02 21.28 7.53
C ARG A 130 19.36 20.06 6.68
N SER A 131 20.54 20.04 6.09
CA SER A 131 21.00 18.91 5.28
C SER A 131 21.02 17.57 6.03
N SER A 132 21.25 17.59 7.35
CA SER A 132 21.20 16.42 8.22
C SER A 132 19.82 15.76 8.27
N ALA A 133 18.73 16.52 8.16
CA ALA A 133 17.38 15.96 8.17
C ALA A 133 17.12 15.07 6.95
N LEU A 134 17.53 15.50 5.75
CA LEU A 134 17.47 14.69 4.53
C LEU A 134 18.29 13.40 4.67
N ASP A 135 19.54 13.53 5.14
CA ASP A 135 20.43 12.39 5.32
C ASP A 135 19.89 11.37 6.33
N SER A 136 19.34 11.84 7.44
CA SER A 136 18.75 10.97 8.47
C SER A 136 17.46 10.28 7.98
N CYS A 137 16.61 10.98 7.24
CA CYS A 137 15.42 10.37 6.65
C CYS A 137 15.79 9.28 5.64
N LEU A 138 16.74 9.52 4.76
CA LEU A 138 17.21 8.49 3.82
C LEU A 138 17.88 7.31 4.54
N LEU A 139 18.60 7.57 5.63
CA LEU A 139 19.18 6.50 6.47
C LEU A 139 18.09 5.67 7.15
N ALA A 140 17.02 6.30 7.64
CA ALA A 140 15.88 5.58 8.20
C ALA A 140 15.20 4.68 7.17
N LEU A 141 14.94 5.21 5.94
CA LEU A 141 14.40 4.39 4.86
C LEU A 141 15.35 3.21 4.51
N ARG A 142 16.66 3.45 4.51
CA ARG A 142 17.65 2.40 4.26
C ARG A 142 17.58 1.31 5.33
N ASP A 143 17.47 1.67 6.58
CA ASP A 143 17.38 0.72 7.68
C ASP A 143 16.08 -0.12 7.60
N TRP A 144 14.98 0.48 7.21
CA TRP A 144 13.73 -0.27 6.97
C TRP A 144 13.88 -1.28 5.83
N VAL A 145 14.71 -0.98 4.82
CA VAL A 145 14.99 -1.91 3.72
C VAL A 145 15.72 -3.17 4.20
N CYS A 146 16.71 -3.05 5.10
CA CYS A 146 17.63 -4.17 5.34
C CYS A 146 18.09 -4.37 6.79
N ASP A 147 17.78 -3.47 7.73
CA ASP A 147 18.41 -3.45 9.04
C ASP A 147 17.41 -3.20 10.21
N ILE A 148 16.19 -3.72 10.15
CA ILE A 148 15.27 -3.71 11.30
C ILE A 148 15.75 -4.69 12.37
N SER A 149 15.61 -4.33 13.65
CA SER A 149 16.20 -5.08 14.77
C SER A 149 15.49 -6.40 15.07
N LEU A 150 14.15 -6.43 15.01
CA LEU A 150 13.30 -7.58 15.33
C LEU A 150 13.66 -8.23 16.68
N SER A 151 13.83 -7.39 17.73
CA SER A 151 14.13 -7.91 19.06
C SER A 151 12.93 -8.65 19.64
N PRO A 152 13.13 -9.74 20.41
CA PRO A 152 12.02 -10.46 21.04
C PRO A 152 11.19 -9.59 21.98
N GLU A 153 11.79 -8.62 22.64
CA GLU A 153 11.11 -7.69 23.55
C GLU A 153 10.13 -6.79 22.80
N GLU A 154 10.59 -6.14 21.71
CA GLU A 154 9.74 -5.27 20.91
C GLU A 154 8.65 -6.06 20.18
N ILE A 155 8.95 -7.27 19.70
CA ILE A 155 7.95 -8.16 19.13
C ILE A 155 6.84 -8.47 20.14
N ASN A 156 7.20 -8.85 21.37
CA ASN A 156 6.21 -9.18 22.39
C ASN A 156 5.38 -7.98 22.84
N LYS A 157 6.00 -6.81 22.94
CA LYS A 157 5.32 -5.56 23.25
C LYS A 157 4.31 -5.18 22.16
N GLU A 158 4.70 -5.32 20.90
CA GLU A 158 3.88 -4.90 19.76
C GLU A 158 2.66 -5.79 19.53
N ARG A 159 2.67 -7.07 19.96
CA ARG A 159 1.48 -7.94 19.93
C ARG A 159 0.26 -7.29 20.59
N GLY A 160 0.47 -6.67 21.76
CA GLY A 160 -0.61 -5.98 22.48
C GLY A 160 -1.18 -4.81 21.71
N VAL A 161 -0.32 -4.05 21.01
CA VAL A 161 -0.72 -2.92 20.17
C VAL A 161 -1.57 -3.39 18.99
N ILE A 162 -1.14 -4.43 18.27
CA ILE A 162 -1.87 -5.00 17.14
C ILE A 162 -3.22 -5.60 17.57
N ASN A 163 -3.26 -6.29 18.72
CA ASN A 163 -4.50 -6.83 19.28
C ASN A 163 -5.50 -5.71 19.61
N GLU A 164 -5.03 -4.59 20.16
CA GLU A 164 -5.89 -3.44 20.45
C GLU A 164 -6.38 -2.78 19.16
N GLU A 165 -5.52 -2.63 18.17
CA GLU A 165 -5.91 -2.13 16.86
C GLU A 165 -6.97 -3.02 16.19
N TRP A 166 -6.81 -4.34 16.26
CA TRP A 166 -7.82 -5.29 15.77
C TRP A 166 -9.17 -5.09 16.45
N ARG A 167 -9.19 -4.89 17.78
CA ARG A 167 -10.45 -4.60 18.51
C ARG A 167 -11.09 -3.30 18.05
N GLN A 168 -10.31 -2.24 17.89
CA GLN A 168 -10.80 -0.93 17.47
C GLN A 168 -11.32 -0.94 16.02
N ARG A 169 -10.70 -1.71 15.14
CA ARG A 169 -11.12 -1.86 13.74
C ARG A 169 -12.28 -2.81 13.52
N ASN A 170 -12.71 -3.57 14.53
CA ASN A 170 -13.78 -4.56 14.43
C ASN A 170 -15.18 -3.92 14.41
N SER A 171 -15.39 -2.99 13.46
CA SER A 171 -16.69 -2.37 13.20
C SER A 171 -17.61 -3.28 12.41
N ALA A 172 -18.92 -3.00 12.44
CA ALA A 172 -19.94 -3.71 11.66
C ALA A 172 -19.56 -3.79 10.16
N THR A 173 -19.13 -2.68 9.57
CA THR A 173 -18.68 -2.61 8.17
C THR A 173 -17.47 -3.51 7.92
N ALA A 174 -16.50 -3.51 8.81
CA ALA A 174 -15.29 -4.34 8.68
C ALA A 174 -15.64 -5.84 8.78
N ARG A 175 -16.49 -6.21 9.71
CA ARG A 175 -16.96 -7.61 9.86
C ARG A 175 -17.72 -8.10 8.63
N MET A 176 -18.63 -7.28 8.09
CA MET A 176 -19.36 -7.59 6.86
C MET A 176 -18.41 -7.73 5.67
N LEU A 177 -17.48 -6.81 5.48
CA LEU A 177 -16.49 -6.90 4.41
C LEU A 177 -15.67 -8.18 4.52
N GLN A 178 -15.16 -8.49 5.69
CA GLN A 178 -14.34 -9.69 5.92
C GLN A 178 -15.12 -10.99 5.64
N ARG A 179 -16.38 -11.09 6.06
CA ARG A 179 -17.25 -12.25 5.76
C ARG A 179 -17.52 -12.41 4.27
N ASN A 180 -17.54 -11.31 3.54
CA ASN A 180 -17.92 -11.30 2.12
C ASN A 180 -16.72 -11.37 1.15
N LEU A 181 -15.49 -11.19 1.62
CA LEU A 181 -14.29 -11.34 0.77
C LEU A 181 -14.26 -12.65 -0.02
N PRO A 182 -14.60 -13.83 0.54
CA PRO A 182 -14.62 -15.09 -0.23
C PRO A 182 -15.65 -15.11 -1.36
N ARG A 183 -16.74 -14.35 -1.24
CA ARG A 183 -17.76 -14.23 -2.28
C ARG A 183 -17.36 -13.23 -3.35
N LEU A 184 -16.69 -12.13 -2.94
CA LEU A 184 -16.20 -11.08 -3.84
C LEU A 184 -14.99 -11.54 -4.65
N TYR A 185 -14.12 -12.36 -4.07
CA TYR A 185 -12.88 -12.85 -4.66
C TYR A 185 -12.78 -14.39 -4.61
N PRO A 186 -13.70 -15.11 -5.28
CA PRO A 186 -13.72 -16.57 -5.23
C PRO A 186 -12.40 -17.16 -5.77
N ASN A 187 -11.86 -18.15 -5.06
CA ASN A 187 -10.63 -18.85 -5.41
C ASN A 187 -9.37 -17.99 -5.47
N SER A 188 -9.41 -16.75 -5.01
CA SER A 188 -8.24 -15.85 -4.94
C SER A 188 -7.71 -15.72 -3.51
N LEU A 189 -6.41 -15.40 -3.37
CA LEU A 189 -5.82 -15.08 -2.07
C LEU A 189 -6.42 -13.81 -1.46
N TYR A 190 -6.94 -12.88 -2.27
CA TYR A 190 -7.67 -11.71 -1.78
C TYR A 190 -8.83 -12.07 -0.84
N ALA A 191 -9.43 -13.24 -1.03
CA ALA A 191 -10.51 -13.74 -0.18
C ALA A 191 -10.11 -13.95 1.28
N ARG A 192 -8.83 -14.13 1.58
CA ARG A 192 -8.35 -14.59 2.90
C ARG A 192 -7.05 -13.93 3.38
N ARG A 193 -6.62 -12.84 2.77
CA ARG A 193 -5.38 -12.11 3.13
C ARG A 193 -5.67 -10.69 3.58
N ALA A 194 -6.65 -10.51 4.48
CA ALA A 194 -6.85 -9.22 5.15
C ALA A 194 -5.56 -8.83 5.89
N PRO A 195 -5.04 -7.59 5.71
CA PRO A 195 -3.74 -7.18 6.26
C PRO A 195 -3.62 -7.29 7.78
N ILE A 196 -4.71 -7.07 8.51
CA ILE A 196 -4.70 -7.21 9.98
C ILE A 196 -4.34 -8.64 10.45
N GLY A 197 -4.51 -9.63 9.59
CA GLY A 197 -4.15 -11.01 9.83
C GLY A 197 -5.06 -11.77 10.77
N LEU A 198 -4.47 -12.76 11.44
CA LEU A 198 -5.12 -13.59 12.44
C LEU A 198 -4.43 -13.41 13.79
N MET A 199 -5.20 -13.15 14.84
CA MET A 199 -4.65 -12.94 16.17
C MET A 199 -3.95 -14.19 16.70
N GLU A 200 -4.43 -15.39 16.37
CA GLU A 200 -3.74 -16.65 16.73
C GLU A 200 -2.32 -16.73 16.15
N VAL A 201 -2.09 -16.16 14.96
CA VAL A 201 -0.75 -16.09 14.34
C VAL A 201 0.06 -14.98 15.00
N ILE A 202 -0.53 -13.80 15.18
CA ILE A 202 0.15 -12.65 15.81
C ILE A 202 0.64 -12.99 17.21
N ASP A 203 -0.17 -13.69 18.00
CA ASP A 203 0.14 -14.02 19.40
C ASP A 203 1.23 -15.10 19.54
N THR A 204 1.36 -15.96 18.53
CA THR A 204 2.23 -17.15 18.64
C THR A 204 3.47 -17.12 17.76
N VAL A 205 3.49 -16.26 16.71
CA VAL A 205 4.61 -16.24 15.77
C VAL A 205 5.93 -15.85 16.44
N GLY A 206 6.97 -16.65 16.22
CA GLY A 206 8.30 -16.41 16.78
C GLY A 206 9.14 -15.42 15.94
N PRO A 207 10.19 -14.83 16.57
CA PRO A 207 11.10 -13.90 15.89
C PRO A 207 11.78 -14.50 14.66
N SER A 208 12.01 -15.80 14.62
CA SER A 208 12.61 -16.50 13.48
C SER A 208 11.72 -16.44 12.24
N THR A 209 10.41 -16.63 12.40
CA THR A 209 9.44 -16.57 11.29
C THR A 209 9.31 -15.15 10.75
N LEU A 210 9.27 -14.14 11.63
CA LEU A 210 9.31 -12.73 11.23
C LEU A 210 10.58 -12.40 10.45
N ARG A 211 11.76 -12.83 10.91
CA ARG A 211 13.04 -12.64 10.21
C ARG A 211 13.04 -13.35 8.84
N GLN A 212 12.51 -14.57 8.76
CA GLN A 212 12.40 -15.30 7.49
C GLN A 212 11.51 -14.55 6.49
N TYR A 213 10.37 -14.03 6.95
CA TYR A 213 9.47 -13.23 6.10
C TYR A 213 10.17 -11.95 5.65
N TYR A 214 10.81 -11.21 6.56
CA TYR A 214 11.57 -10.01 6.25
C TYR A 214 12.65 -10.28 5.20
N HIS A 215 13.55 -11.24 5.44
CA HIS A 215 14.63 -11.57 4.50
C HIS A 215 14.15 -12.11 3.17
N ARG A 216 12.97 -12.68 3.11
CA ARG A 216 12.37 -13.17 1.87
C ARG A 216 11.81 -12.05 1.00
N TRP A 217 11.24 -11.03 1.58
CA TRP A 217 10.43 -10.07 0.88
C TRP A 217 11.00 -8.65 0.87
N TYR A 218 11.73 -8.23 1.92
CA TYR A 218 12.33 -6.91 2.03
C TYR A 218 13.71 -6.91 1.38
N HIS A 219 13.75 -6.46 0.14
CA HIS A 219 14.99 -6.29 -0.60
C HIS A 219 14.80 -5.33 -1.77
N PRO A 220 15.88 -4.71 -2.28
CA PRO A 220 15.84 -3.61 -3.23
C PRO A 220 14.96 -3.82 -4.47
N GLN A 221 14.90 -5.06 -4.98
CA GLN A 221 14.14 -5.36 -6.21
C GLN A 221 12.61 -5.25 -6.04
N ASN A 222 12.11 -5.27 -4.80
CA ASN A 222 10.69 -5.13 -4.46
C ASN A 222 10.36 -3.74 -3.96
N GLN A 223 11.31 -2.79 -4.02
CA GLN A 223 11.19 -1.52 -3.32
C GLN A 223 11.45 -0.33 -4.23
N ALA A 224 10.82 0.77 -3.89
CA ALA A 224 11.10 2.07 -4.48
C ALA A 224 11.24 3.14 -3.40
N ILE A 225 12.19 4.06 -3.59
CA ILE A 225 12.33 5.28 -2.80
C ILE A 225 11.70 6.43 -3.59
N ILE A 226 10.88 7.23 -2.93
CA ILE A 226 10.24 8.39 -3.54
C ILE A 226 10.56 9.61 -2.67
N VAL A 227 11.10 10.66 -3.27
CA VAL A 227 11.38 11.93 -2.60
C VAL A 227 10.72 13.06 -3.40
N VAL A 228 9.84 13.80 -2.76
CA VAL A 228 9.12 14.92 -3.39
C VAL A 228 9.17 16.13 -2.48
N GLY A 229 9.65 17.26 -2.98
CA GLY A 229 9.70 18.50 -2.24
C GLY A 229 10.86 19.39 -2.60
N ASP A 230 11.17 20.33 -1.73
CA ASP A 230 12.26 21.30 -1.90
C ASP A 230 13.60 20.65 -1.58
N VAL A 231 14.13 19.89 -2.56
CA VAL A 231 15.38 19.15 -2.47
C VAL A 231 16.21 19.34 -3.74
N ASP A 232 17.53 19.31 -3.61
CA ASP A 232 18.43 19.20 -4.76
C ASP A 232 18.37 17.76 -5.30
N VAL A 233 17.95 17.62 -6.56
CA VAL A 233 17.74 16.33 -7.21
C VAL A 233 19.05 15.55 -7.34
N ALA A 234 20.13 16.18 -7.78
CA ALA A 234 21.41 15.52 -8.03
C ALA A 234 22.04 15.03 -6.72
N ARG A 235 22.05 15.88 -5.70
CA ARG A 235 22.51 15.52 -4.35
C ARG A 235 21.70 14.40 -3.75
N THR A 236 20.37 14.45 -3.86
CA THR A 236 19.48 13.43 -3.32
C THR A 236 19.70 12.10 -4.03
N ALA A 237 19.80 12.09 -5.36
CA ALA A 237 20.11 10.89 -6.14
C ALA A 237 21.44 10.27 -5.73
N LYS A 238 22.50 11.10 -5.59
CA LYS A 238 23.80 10.62 -5.14
C LYS A 238 23.77 10.04 -3.72
N ARG A 239 22.97 10.63 -2.83
CA ARG A 239 22.82 10.13 -1.48
C ARG A 239 22.07 8.78 -1.45
N ILE A 240 21.02 8.64 -2.26
CA ILE A 240 20.33 7.35 -2.45
C ILE A 240 21.32 6.31 -2.99
N GLU A 241 22.11 6.62 -3.99
CA GLU A 241 23.11 5.70 -4.53
C GLU A 241 24.07 5.21 -3.43
N VAL A 242 24.66 6.12 -2.66
CA VAL A 242 25.62 5.79 -1.59
C VAL A 242 25.00 4.89 -0.52
N LEU A 243 23.76 5.16 -0.10
CA LEU A 243 23.12 4.43 0.98
C LEU A 243 22.52 3.07 0.55
N PHE A 244 21.98 3.00 -0.66
CA PHE A 244 21.17 1.83 -1.07
C PHE A 244 21.87 0.90 -2.05
N ALA A 245 22.81 1.37 -2.88
CA ALA A 245 23.51 0.51 -3.84
C ALA A 245 24.30 -0.65 -3.18
N PRO A 246 24.88 -0.49 -1.97
CA PRO A 246 25.59 -1.57 -1.30
C PRO A 246 24.70 -2.71 -0.79
N ILE A 247 23.38 -2.48 -0.69
CA ILE A 247 22.45 -3.47 -0.14
C ILE A 247 22.38 -4.68 -1.08
N ARG A 248 22.63 -5.87 -0.54
CA ARG A 248 22.55 -7.15 -1.26
C ARG A 248 21.30 -7.90 -0.87
N PRO A 249 20.53 -8.44 -1.83
CA PRO A 249 19.41 -9.32 -1.50
C PRO A 249 19.93 -10.60 -0.84
N THR A 250 19.17 -11.14 0.10
CA THR A 250 19.48 -12.42 0.74
C THR A 250 19.26 -13.58 -0.25
N LYS A 251 19.80 -14.78 0.05
CA LYS A 251 19.52 -16.00 -0.74
C LYS A 251 18.03 -16.37 -0.71
N ALA A 252 17.30 -15.96 0.32
CA ALA A 252 15.87 -16.19 0.46
C ALA A 252 15.00 -15.22 -0.35
N ALA A 253 15.58 -14.13 -0.89
CA ALA A 253 14.85 -13.08 -1.63
C ALA A 253 13.96 -13.64 -2.74
N ARG A 254 12.73 -13.15 -2.81
CA ARG A 254 11.72 -13.53 -3.84
C ARG A 254 11.02 -12.28 -4.35
N ARG A 255 10.61 -12.30 -5.60
CA ARG A 255 9.67 -11.32 -6.16
C ARG A 255 8.25 -11.78 -5.90
N PRO A 256 7.34 -10.85 -5.57
CA PRO A 256 5.92 -11.17 -5.47
C PRO A 256 5.38 -11.71 -6.80
N ALA A 257 4.60 -12.77 -6.73
CA ALA A 257 3.81 -13.22 -7.86
C ALA A 257 2.52 -12.41 -7.95
N ILE A 258 2.03 -12.22 -9.17
CA ILE A 258 0.70 -11.63 -9.39
C ILE A 258 -0.33 -12.64 -8.91
N VAL A 259 -1.22 -12.20 -8.04
CA VAL A 259 -2.34 -13.01 -7.57
C VAL A 259 -3.53 -12.78 -8.51
N PRO A 260 -3.98 -13.81 -9.24
CA PRO A 260 -5.08 -13.64 -10.18
C PRO A 260 -6.41 -13.43 -9.43
N VAL A 261 -7.26 -12.60 -10.01
CA VAL A 261 -8.68 -12.50 -9.71
C VAL A 261 -9.42 -12.88 -10.97
N ALA A 262 -10.28 -13.90 -10.88
CA ALA A 262 -11.03 -14.35 -12.03
C ALA A 262 -12.06 -13.31 -12.47
N ASP A 263 -12.22 -13.16 -13.78
CA ASP A 263 -13.30 -12.34 -14.34
C ASP A 263 -14.64 -13.01 -14.09
N ASN A 264 -15.63 -12.20 -13.76
CA ASN A 264 -16.99 -12.65 -13.54
C ASN A 264 -17.83 -12.49 -14.80
N ALA A 265 -18.43 -13.55 -15.30
CA ALA A 265 -19.39 -13.49 -16.43
C ALA A 265 -20.67 -12.71 -16.08
N LYS A 266 -20.98 -12.59 -14.80
CA LYS A 266 -22.13 -11.84 -14.27
C LYS A 266 -21.71 -11.08 -13.02
N PRO A 267 -22.35 -9.94 -12.69
CA PRO A 267 -22.11 -9.25 -11.43
C PRO A 267 -22.34 -10.17 -10.22
N ILE A 268 -21.43 -10.10 -9.27
CA ILE A 268 -21.63 -10.76 -7.96
C ILE A 268 -22.35 -9.76 -7.07
N VAL A 269 -23.55 -10.10 -6.65
CA VAL A 269 -24.33 -9.29 -5.71
C VAL A 269 -24.27 -9.97 -4.34
N VAL A 270 -23.82 -9.23 -3.34
CA VAL A 270 -23.76 -9.68 -1.95
C VAL A 270 -24.61 -8.73 -1.10
N VAL A 271 -25.56 -9.28 -0.39
CA VAL A 271 -26.36 -8.57 0.61
C VAL A 271 -26.00 -9.17 1.97
N ASP A 272 -25.61 -8.32 2.90
CA ASP A 272 -25.23 -8.72 4.25
C ASP A 272 -25.75 -7.69 5.27
N SER A 273 -25.89 -8.09 6.51
CA SER A 273 -26.33 -7.24 7.60
C SER A 273 -25.51 -7.53 8.87
N ASP A 274 -25.42 -6.52 9.70
CA ASP A 274 -24.79 -6.62 11.02
C ASP A 274 -25.63 -5.81 12.01
N ALA A 275 -25.84 -6.32 13.21
CA ALA A 275 -26.72 -5.70 14.20
C ALA A 275 -26.31 -4.27 14.59
N GLU A 276 -25.02 -3.96 14.44
CA GLU A 276 -24.49 -2.62 14.75
C GLU A 276 -24.45 -1.69 13.52
N GLN A 277 -24.78 -2.17 12.33
CA GLN A 277 -24.81 -1.37 11.11
C GLN A 277 -26.03 -0.45 11.09
N ARG A 278 -25.82 0.83 11.26
CA ARG A 278 -26.89 1.84 11.37
C ARG A 278 -27.33 2.45 10.04
N THR A 279 -26.57 2.25 9.00
CA THR A 279 -26.82 2.86 7.68
C THR A 279 -26.72 1.81 6.58
N THR A 280 -27.48 1.99 5.51
CA THR A 280 -27.30 1.18 4.30
C THR A 280 -26.03 1.67 3.57
N LEU A 281 -25.14 0.72 3.26
CA LEU A 281 -23.92 0.96 2.51
C LEU A 281 -24.00 0.18 1.20
N VAL A 282 -23.87 0.87 0.07
CA VAL A 282 -23.74 0.24 -1.25
C VAL A 282 -22.30 0.43 -1.71
N GLN A 283 -21.62 -0.68 -1.99
CA GLN A 283 -20.24 -0.68 -2.52
C GLN A 283 -20.23 -1.38 -3.87
N VAL A 284 -19.58 -0.75 -4.84
CA VAL A 284 -19.35 -1.33 -6.17
C VAL A 284 -17.86 -1.60 -6.31
N PHE A 285 -17.49 -2.86 -6.50
CA PHE A 285 -16.11 -3.30 -6.74
C PHE A 285 -15.95 -3.62 -8.23
N CYS A 286 -15.05 -2.93 -8.90
CA CYS A 286 -14.64 -3.24 -10.27
C CYS A 286 -13.27 -3.90 -10.22
N ASN A 287 -13.22 -5.19 -10.52
CA ASN A 287 -11.95 -5.92 -10.64
C ASN A 287 -11.30 -5.54 -11.97
N LEU A 288 -10.36 -4.60 -11.91
CA LEU A 288 -9.49 -4.30 -13.05
C LEU A 288 -8.29 -5.23 -12.91
N GLN A 289 -8.03 -6.07 -13.93
CA GLN A 289 -6.79 -6.85 -13.97
C GLN A 289 -5.60 -5.88 -13.90
N SER A 290 -5.06 -5.69 -12.71
CA SER A 290 -3.91 -4.83 -12.51
C SER A 290 -2.64 -5.65 -12.71
N GLN A 291 -1.98 -5.43 -13.82
CA GLN A 291 -0.54 -5.59 -13.82
C GLN A 291 0.02 -4.50 -12.88
N CYS A 292 1.03 -4.83 -12.11
CA CYS A 292 1.69 -4.00 -11.08
C CYS A 292 2.12 -2.58 -11.55
N PHE A 293 1.94 -2.26 -12.83
CA PHE A 293 2.25 -0.99 -13.48
C PHE A 293 1.10 0.06 -13.40
N TYR A 294 -0.09 -0.32 -12.90
CA TYR A 294 -1.27 0.57 -12.84
C TYR A 294 -1.50 1.24 -11.49
N MET A 295 -0.51 1.23 -10.59
CA MET A 295 -0.64 1.82 -9.26
C MET A 295 -1.07 3.30 -9.25
N LEU A 296 -0.80 4.07 -10.28
CA LEU A 296 -1.22 5.47 -10.38
C LEU A 296 -2.66 5.65 -10.89
N LYS A 297 -3.23 4.68 -11.62
CA LYS A 297 -4.62 4.78 -12.13
C LYS A 297 -5.67 4.26 -11.15
N ALA A 298 -5.34 3.26 -10.35
CA ALA A 298 -6.28 2.68 -9.37
C ALA A 298 -6.60 3.67 -8.22
N MET A 299 -5.70 4.57 -7.86
CA MET A 299 -5.95 5.55 -6.79
C MET A 299 -7.07 6.56 -7.09
N GLN A 300 -7.50 6.73 -8.33
CA GLN A 300 -8.59 7.63 -8.69
C GLN A 300 -9.97 6.96 -8.77
N LEU A 301 -10.05 5.62 -8.79
CA LEU A 301 -11.32 4.89 -8.98
C LEU A 301 -11.74 4.05 -7.77
N GLU A 302 -10.93 3.95 -6.72
CA GLU A 302 -11.22 3.12 -5.54
C GLU A 302 -12.29 3.70 -4.60
N ASN A 303 -12.84 4.89 -4.86
CA ASN A 303 -13.80 5.51 -3.96
C ASN A 303 -14.98 6.14 -4.69
N ILE A 304 -15.80 5.35 -5.38
CA ILE A 304 -17.18 5.73 -5.61
C ILE A 304 -17.99 5.24 -4.42
N LEU A 305 -17.94 5.99 -3.32
CA LEU A 305 -18.80 5.79 -2.17
C LEU A 305 -20.11 6.53 -2.44
N ILE A 306 -21.14 5.82 -2.91
CA ILE A 306 -22.49 6.38 -3.00
C ILE A 306 -23.10 6.27 -1.60
N ARG A 307 -23.06 7.36 -0.83
CA ARG A 307 -23.85 7.48 0.40
C ARG A 307 -25.27 7.85 0.05
N TYR A 308 -26.19 6.91 0.16
CA TYR A 308 -27.61 7.23 0.22
C TYR A 308 -28.01 7.53 1.66
N HIS A 309 -28.52 8.73 1.92
CA HIS A 309 -29.29 8.98 3.14
C HIS A 309 -30.69 8.47 2.89
N SER A 310 -31.07 7.38 3.54
CA SER A 310 -32.45 6.90 3.50
C SER A 310 -33.31 7.78 4.41
N LYS A 311 -34.11 8.66 3.80
CA LYS A 311 -35.47 8.86 4.27
C LYS A 311 -36.30 7.91 3.41
N SER A 312 -37.01 7.00 4.09
CA SER A 312 -38.00 6.05 3.59
C SER A 312 -38.54 6.34 2.20
N ASP A 313 -38.08 5.61 1.18
CA ASP A 313 -38.85 5.42 -0.06
C ASP A 313 -38.46 4.07 -0.65
N THR A 314 -39.46 3.24 -0.79
CA THR A 314 -39.45 1.92 -1.42
C THR A 314 -39.02 2.04 -2.88
N ILE A 315 -37.92 1.39 -3.24
CA ILE A 315 -37.51 1.24 -4.65
C ILE A 315 -38.25 0.03 -5.20
N THR A 316 -39.18 0.25 -6.09
CA THR A 316 -39.74 -0.77 -7.01
C THR A 316 -38.77 -0.95 -8.20
N PRO A 317 -38.39 -2.20 -8.54
CA PRO A 317 -37.57 -2.42 -9.73
C PRO A 317 -38.43 -2.26 -10.99
N GLN A 318 -37.94 -1.50 -11.95
CA GLN A 318 -38.36 -1.54 -13.35
C GLN A 318 -37.41 -2.40 -14.18
#